data_c24d1a174cbaffd418ffeb01e5015d6b
#
_entry.id   c24d1a174cbaffd418ffeb01e5015d6b
#
_cell.length_a   1.000
_cell.length_b   1.000
_cell.length_c   1.000
_cell.angle_alpha   90.00
_cell.angle_beta   90.00
_cell.angle_gamma   90.00
#
_symmetry.space_group_name_H-M   'P 1'
#
loop_
_entity.id
_entity.type
_entity.pdbx_description
1 polymer ?
#
loop_
_entity_poly.entity_id
_entity_poly.type
_entity_poly.pdbx_seq_one_letter_code
_entity_poly.pdbx_strand_id
1 'polypeptide(L)' 'MGFANNADNDGAIEECLDELNDLMESLQHYPPAVLAVALRVHLELLLQGLLEGKLCTREEVRDFLKELQRDALQYEEN' A
#
# COMPACT_ATOMS: atom_id res chain seq x y z
N MET A 1 -6.31 -14.47 -1.53
CA MET A 1 -7.13 -13.34 -1.93
C MET A 1 -7.10 -12.24 -0.90
N GLY A 2 -6.69 -11.08 -1.30
CA GLY A 2 -6.59 -9.96 -0.38
C GLY A 2 -7.88 -9.19 -0.25
N PHE A 3 -7.94 -8.35 0.78
CA PHE A 3 -9.10 -7.52 1.05
C PHE A 3 -9.35 -6.46 -0.03
N ALA A 4 -8.37 -6.19 -0.86
CA ALA A 4 -8.49 -5.23 -1.96
C ALA A 4 -8.85 -5.90 -3.28
N ASN A 5 -9.13 -7.17 -3.24
CA ASN A 5 -9.31 -7.97 -4.44
C ASN A 5 -10.79 -8.12 -4.80
N ASN A 6 -11.46 -7.00 -4.87
CA ASN A 6 -12.90 -6.96 -5.16
C ASN A 6 -13.12 -6.12 -6.41
N ALA A 7 -13.84 -6.66 -7.38
CA ALA A 7 -14.06 -5.96 -8.65
C ALA A 7 -14.72 -4.60 -8.45
N ASP A 8 -15.55 -4.48 -7.43
CA ASP A 8 -16.23 -3.22 -7.16
C ASP A 8 -15.27 -2.12 -6.70
N ASN A 9 -14.06 -2.50 -6.28
CA ASN A 9 -13.06 -1.54 -5.79
C ASN A 9 -12.11 -1.07 -6.87
N ASP A 10 -12.15 -1.65 -8.06
CA ASP A 10 -11.17 -1.32 -9.09
C ASP A 10 -11.18 0.15 -9.45
N GLY A 11 -12.37 0.72 -9.66
CA GLY A 11 -12.47 2.14 -9.98
C GLY A 11 -12.01 3.03 -8.85
N ALA A 12 -12.36 2.66 -7.62
CA ALA A 12 -11.94 3.41 -6.45
C ALA A 12 -10.42 3.35 -6.27
N ILE A 13 -9.83 2.20 -6.56
CA ILE A 13 -8.38 2.05 -6.45
C ILE A 13 -7.68 2.97 -7.46
N GLU A 14 -8.18 3.02 -8.70
CA GLU A 14 -7.58 3.87 -9.71
C GLU A 14 -7.69 5.35 -9.35
N GLU A 15 -8.86 5.77 -8.87
CA GLU A 15 -9.03 7.14 -8.42
C GLU A 15 -8.09 7.48 -7.27
N CYS A 16 -7.97 6.57 -6.32
CA CYS A 16 -7.10 6.76 -5.18
C CYS A 16 -5.64 6.86 -5.62
N LEU A 17 -5.24 6.03 -6.58
CA LEU A 17 -3.88 6.08 -7.11
C LEU A 17 -3.58 7.41 -7.78
N ASP A 18 -4.55 7.96 -8.52
CA ASP A 18 -4.36 9.26 -9.14
C ASP A 18 -4.13 10.34 -8.09
N GLU A 19 -4.93 10.32 -7.03
CA GLU A 19 -4.77 11.29 -5.95
C GLU A 19 -3.45 11.10 -5.22
N LEU A 20 -3.04 9.84 -5.02
CA LEU A 20 -1.76 9.56 -4.39
C LEU A 20 -0.60 10.06 -5.26
N ASN A 21 -0.70 9.91 -6.57
CA ASN A 21 0.33 10.41 -7.47
C ASN A 21 0.46 11.92 -7.37
N ASP A 22 -0.67 12.63 -7.29
CA ASP A 22 -0.65 14.07 -7.12
C ASP A 22 0.00 14.45 -5.80
N LEU A 23 -0.33 13.72 -4.74
CA LEU A 23 0.25 13.97 -3.43
C LEU A 23 1.76 13.71 -3.46
N MET A 24 2.17 12.64 -4.12
CA MET A 24 3.59 12.31 -4.23
C MET A 24 4.36 13.40 -4.94
N GLU A 25 3.75 14.03 -5.94
CA GLU A 25 4.40 15.15 -6.61
C GLU A 25 4.65 16.31 -5.66
N SER A 26 3.70 16.56 -4.76
CA SER A 26 3.85 17.65 -3.79
C SER A 26 4.88 17.32 -2.72
N LEU A 27 5.29 16.06 -2.62
CA LEU A 27 6.26 15.62 -1.61
C LEU A 27 7.65 15.38 -2.21
N GLN A 28 7.88 15.82 -3.45
CA GLN A 28 9.14 15.59 -4.13
C GLN A 28 10.34 16.22 -3.45
N HIS A 29 10.12 17.20 -2.59
CA HIS A 29 11.22 17.88 -1.90
C HIS A 29 11.85 17.01 -0.81
N TYR A 30 11.22 15.90 -0.46
CA TYR A 30 11.81 14.96 0.50
C TYR A 30 12.68 13.94 -0.21
N PRO A 31 13.79 13.51 0.41
CA PRO A 31 14.56 12.40 -0.17
C PRO A 31 13.71 11.15 -0.33
N PRO A 32 13.91 10.38 -1.40
CA PRO A 32 13.09 9.18 -1.62
C PRO A 32 13.12 8.19 -0.46
N ALA A 33 14.27 8.04 0.20
CA ALA A 33 14.35 7.10 1.33
C ALA A 33 13.49 7.55 2.50
N VAL A 34 13.46 8.85 2.76
CA VAL A 34 12.61 9.39 3.83
C VAL A 34 11.14 9.15 3.49
N LEU A 35 10.79 9.40 2.24
CA LEU A 35 9.42 9.22 1.80
C LEU A 35 9.00 7.74 1.91
N ALA A 36 9.90 6.83 1.55
CA ALA A 36 9.60 5.40 1.62
C ALA A 36 9.32 4.97 3.06
N VAL A 37 10.14 5.43 4.01
CA VAL A 37 9.95 5.08 5.42
C VAL A 37 8.65 5.66 5.95
N ALA A 38 8.34 6.90 5.58
CA ALA A 38 7.10 7.53 6.02
C ALA A 38 5.88 6.78 5.50
N LEU A 39 5.93 6.36 4.24
CA LEU A 39 4.84 5.60 3.66
C LEU A 39 4.68 4.24 4.33
N ARG A 40 5.80 3.61 4.68
CA ARG A 40 5.74 2.34 5.39
C ARG A 40 5.03 2.49 6.73
N VAL A 41 5.41 3.51 7.48
CA VAL A 41 4.78 3.75 8.79
C VAL A 41 3.29 4.00 8.63
N HIS A 42 2.92 4.79 7.64
CA HIS A 42 1.51 5.09 7.41
C HIS A 42 0.74 3.82 7.01
N LEU A 43 1.35 2.99 6.18
CA LEU A 43 0.73 1.73 5.78
C LEU A 43 0.53 0.81 6.99
N GLU A 44 1.50 0.76 7.89
CA GLU A 44 1.35 -0.02 9.12
C GLU A 44 0.12 0.42 9.90
N LEU A 45 -0.06 1.73 10.03
CA LEU A 45 -1.22 2.25 10.76
C LEU A 45 -2.53 1.90 10.07
N LEU A 46 -2.55 1.95 8.75
CA LEU A 46 -3.75 1.59 8.01
C LEU A 46 -4.08 0.11 8.20
N LEU A 47 -3.07 -0.74 8.13
CA LEU A 47 -3.28 -2.17 8.30
C LEU A 47 -3.75 -2.50 9.71
N GLN A 48 -3.18 -1.82 10.73
CA GLN A 48 -3.64 -1.99 12.09
C GLN A 48 -5.10 -1.60 12.24
N GLY A 49 -5.50 -0.50 11.60
CA GLY A 49 -6.88 -0.07 11.63
C GLY A 49 -7.82 -1.07 10.99
N LEU A 50 -7.40 -1.68 9.88
CA LEU A 50 -8.20 -2.70 9.22
C LEU A 50 -8.39 -3.93 10.12
N LEU A 51 -7.33 -4.32 10.82
CA LEU A 51 -7.40 -5.46 11.73
C LEU A 51 -8.29 -5.16 12.92
N GLU A 52 -8.14 -3.97 13.51
CA GLU A 52 -8.93 -3.58 14.67
C GLU A 52 -10.41 -3.46 14.32
N GLY A 53 -10.70 -2.98 13.12
CA GLY A 53 -12.07 -2.87 12.65
C GLY A 53 -12.64 -4.17 12.11
N LYS A 54 -11.84 -5.23 12.12
CA LYS A 54 -12.23 -6.55 11.63
C LYS A 54 -12.64 -6.51 10.16
N LEU A 55 -12.02 -5.61 9.41
CA LEU A 55 -12.25 -5.49 7.98
C LEU A 55 -11.38 -6.44 7.18
N CYS A 56 -10.37 -7.01 7.82
CA CYS A 56 -9.54 -8.04 7.21
C CYS A 56 -8.97 -8.93 8.31
N THR A 57 -8.37 -10.06 7.90
CA THR A 57 -7.75 -10.99 8.82
C THR A 57 -6.24 -10.84 8.79
N ARG A 58 -5.57 -11.38 9.80
CA ARG A 58 -4.11 -11.38 9.83
C ARG A 58 -3.53 -12.11 8.63
N GLU A 59 -4.20 -13.17 8.20
CA GLU A 59 -3.75 -13.93 7.05
C GLU A 59 -3.79 -13.09 5.79
N GLU A 60 -4.86 -12.32 5.63
CA GLU A 60 -4.97 -11.43 4.48
C GLU A 60 -3.91 -10.36 4.48
N VAL A 61 -3.58 -9.81 5.64
CA VAL A 61 -2.51 -8.83 5.76
C VAL A 61 -1.17 -9.47 5.40
N ARG A 62 -0.95 -10.69 5.88
CA ARG A 62 0.29 -11.40 5.58
C ARG A 62 0.44 -11.62 4.08
N ASP A 63 -0.63 -12.04 3.43
CA ASP A 63 -0.60 -12.26 1.99
C ASP A 63 -0.35 -10.96 1.23
N PHE A 64 -0.98 -9.88 1.67
CA PHE A 64 -0.78 -8.57 1.09
C PHE A 64 0.69 -8.15 1.17
N LEU A 65 1.30 -8.34 2.33
CA LEU A 65 2.70 -7.98 2.51
C LEU A 65 3.63 -8.85 1.68
N LYS A 66 3.29 -10.13 1.52
CA LYS A 66 4.08 -11.03 0.68
C LYS A 66 4.05 -10.59 -0.77
N GLU A 67 2.89 -10.19 -1.25
CA GLU A 67 2.76 -9.70 -2.62
C GLU A 67 3.55 -8.42 -2.82
N LEU A 68 3.46 -7.53 -1.85
CA LEU A 68 4.21 -6.27 -1.92
C LEU A 68 5.70 -6.54 -1.96
N GLN A 69 6.18 -7.43 -1.09
CA GLN A 69 7.58 -7.78 -1.06
C GLN A 69 8.03 -8.38 -2.37
N ARG A 70 7.27 -9.33 -2.89
CA ARG A 70 7.61 -9.98 -4.16
C ARG A 70 7.70 -8.96 -5.29
N ASP A 71 6.69 -8.12 -5.39
CA ASP A 71 6.63 -7.16 -6.49
C ASP A 71 7.72 -6.11 -6.39
N ALA A 72 7.99 -5.64 -5.17
CA ALA A 72 9.01 -4.63 -4.97
C ALA A 72 10.41 -5.18 -5.30
N LEU A 73 10.66 -6.43 -4.93
CA LEU A 73 11.98 -7.01 -5.12
C LEU A 73 12.25 -7.48 -6.55
N GLN A 74 11.23 -7.51 -7.39
CA GLN A 74 11.41 -7.90 -8.79
C GLN A 74 12.43 -7.01 -9.49
N TYR A 75 12.52 -5.77 -9.09
CA TYR A 75 13.42 -4.81 -9.73
C TYR A 75 14.87 -5.03 -9.36
N GLU A 76 15.14 -5.76 -8.32
CA GLU A 76 16.50 -6.00 -7.89
C GLU A 76 17.21 -7.08 -8.70
N GLU A 77 16.45 -7.86 -9.43
CA GLU A 77 17.02 -8.99 -10.16
C GLU A 77 17.64 -8.59 -11.48
N ASN A 78 17.53 -7.35 -11.82
CA ASN A 78 18.15 -6.83 -13.02
C ASN A 78 19.53 -6.26 -12.75
#